data_2c954920570c2ccee15ad37389cd26cd
#
_entry.id   2c954920570c2ccee15ad37389cd26cd
#
_cell.length_a   1.000
_cell.length_b   1.000
_cell.length_c   1.000
_cell.angle_alpha   90.00
_cell.angle_beta   90.00
_cell.angle_gamma   90.00
#
_symmetry.space_group_name_H-M   'P 1'
#
loop_
_entity.id
_entity.type
_entity.pdbx_description
1 polymer ?
#
loop_
_entity_poly.entity_id
_entity_poly.type
_entity_poly.pdbx_seq_one_letter_code
_entity_poly.pdbx_strand_id
1 'polypeptide(L)'
;MCIRDRDLSLRDKAYFHFALAQGCEVNGEFEEAFHHLVRGNQIKKDQSQYSIERMDNELSAQMNVCDDSFFTDLGDGGYPTKDPIFILGLPRAGSTLIEQILASHSMIDGTLELPNILSIAQSLRGEDIYGKFGNYPKSMKSMTPDQRKVLGRNFIEDTRMHRKDAPFFTDKMPNNFRHIGLIHLIMPNAKIIDARRYPLDCCFSMFKQLFAQGQEFSYGLAEAGSYYKSYVKLMDHWDTVLPNKILRVNNEDVIEDLEGQVKRMLDFLDLPVSYTHLTLPTILLV
;
A
#
# COMPACT_ATOMS: atom_id res chain seq x y z
N MET A 1 -35.26 14.05 -19.04
CA MET A 1 -34.29 15.17 -19.13
C MET A 1 -32.90 14.56 -19.19
N CYS A 2 -32.34 14.44 -20.38
CA CYS A 2 -31.07 13.70 -20.58
C CYS A 2 -29.89 14.50 -20.02
N ILE A 3 -29.08 13.86 -19.20
CA ILE A 3 -27.82 14.42 -18.67
C ILE A 3 -26.85 14.80 -19.82
N ARG A 4 -27.07 14.29 -21.03
CA ARG A 4 -26.28 14.58 -22.25
C ARG A 4 -26.23 16.05 -22.68
N ASP A 5 -27.16 16.89 -22.24
CA ASP A 5 -27.35 18.23 -22.77
C ASP A 5 -26.81 19.34 -21.84
N ARG A 6 -26.13 19.00 -20.75
CA ARG A 6 -25.51 19.99 -19.88
C ARG A 6 -24.02 20.10 -20.15
N ASP A 7 -23.52 21.32 -20.08
CA ASP A 7 -22.09 21.63 -20.16
C ASP A 7 -21.42 21.21 -18.82
N LEU A 8 -21.23 19.89 -18.66
CA LEU A 8 -20.64 19.32 -17.47
C LEU A 8 -19.11 19.54 -17.46
N SER A 9 -18.57 19.83 -16.29
CA SER A 9 -17.12 19.86 -16.11
C SER A 9 -16.49 18.49 -16.44
N LEU A 10 -15.22 18.45 -16.84
CA LEU A 10 -14.51 17.19 -17.09
C LEU A 10 -14.53 16.27 -15.85
N ARG A 11 -14.47 16.89 -14.67
CA ARG A 11 -14.57 16.17 -13.39
C ARG A 11 -15.93 15.46 -13.29
N ASP A 12 -17.02 16.17 -13.52
CA ASP A 12 -18.37 15.60 -13.40
C ASP A 12 -18.59 14.51 -14.46
N LYS A 13 -18.10 14.74 -15.70
CA LYS A 13 -18.14 13.71 -16.76
C LYS A 13 -17.43 12.41 -16.31
N ALA A 14 -16.26 12.50 -15.70
CA ALA A 14 -15.57 11.32 -15.18
C ALA A 14 -16.40 10.61 -14.11
N TYR A 15 -16.94 11.34 -13.11
CA TYR A 15 -17.80 10.76 -12.06
C TYR A 15 -19.03 10.05 -12.66
N PHE A 16 -19.71 10.68 -13.63
CA PHE A 16 -20.86 10.05 -14.27
C PHE A 16 -20.49 8.79 -15.03
N HIS A 17 -19.34 8.76 -15.71
CA HIS A 17 -18.89 7.56 -16.39
C HIS A 17 -18.64 6.40 -15.43
N PHE A 18 -17.98 6.63 -14.28
CA PHE A 18 -17.79 5.58 -13.27
C PHE A 18 -19.12 5.12 -12.64
N ALA A 19 -20.05 6.05 -12.36
CA ALA A 19 -21.37 5.70 -11.85
C ALA A 19 -22.21 4.90 -12.87
N LEU A 20 -22.18 5.27 -14.16
CA LEU A 20 -22.86 4.53 -15.22
C LEU A 20 -22.24 3.14 -15.40
N ALA A 21 -20.91 3.03 -15.35
CA ALA A 21 -20.25 1.73 -15.40
C ALA A 21 -20.73 0.79 -14.30
N GLN A 22 -20.84 1.31 -13.07
CA GLN A 22 -21.36 0.51 -11.95
C GLN A 22 -22.82 0.10 -12.15
N GLY A 23 -23.66 1.02 -12.66
CA GLY A 23 -25.06 0.72 -12.97
C GLY A 23 -25.21 -0.35 -14.06
N CYS A 24 -24.45 -0.25 -15.14
CA CYS A 24 -24.44 -1.24 -16.22
C CYS A 24 -23.93 -2.62 -15.71
N GLU A 25 -22.90 -2.63 -14.88
CA GLU A 25 -22.38 -3.88 -14.30
C GLU A 25 -23.43 -4.60 -13.44
N VAL A 26 -24.18 -3.86 -12.59
CA VAL A 26 -25.26 -4.43 -11.78
C VAL A 26 -26.37 -5.03 -12.66
N ASN A 27 -26.63 -4.44 -13.83
CA ASN A 27 -27.61 -4.92 -14.79
C ASN A 27 -27.10 -6.06 -15.68
N GLY A 28 -25.82 -6.45 -15.58
CA GLY A 28 -25.20 -7.46 -16.44
C GLY A 28 -24.77 -6.94 -17.82
N GLU A 29 -24.79 -5.62 -18.04
CA GLU A 29 -24.42 -4.92 -19.28
C GLU A 29 -22.90 -4.68 -19.32
N PHE A 30 -22.10 -5.74 -19.27
CA PHE A 30 -20.65 -5.66 -19.05
C PHE A 30 -19.87 -4.92 -20.13
N GLU A 31 -20.29 -5.04 -21.39
CA GLU A 31 -19.64 -4.32 -22.50
C GLU A 31 -19.83 -2.81 -22.39
N GLU A 32 -21.05 -2.36 -22.09
CA GLU A 32 -21.34 -0.95 -21.88
C GLU A 32 -20.68 -0.42 -20.59
N ALA A 33 -20.66 -1.23 -19.53
CA ALA A 33 -19.91 -0.92 -18.31
C ALA A 33 -18.43 -0.66 -18.63
N PHE A 34 -17.81 -1.53 -19.42
CA PHE A 34 -16.41 -1.35 -19.82
C PHE A 34 -16.19 -0.10 -20.67
N HIS A 35 -17.08 0.20 -21.62
CA HIS A 35 -17.03 1.44 -22.40
C HIS A 35 -17.07 2.68 -21.51
N HIS A 36 -17.92 2.68 -20.48
CA HIS A 36 -17.98 3.79 -19.54
C HIS A 36 -16.70 3.87 -18.68
N LEU A 37 -16.14 2.75 -18.22
CA LEU A 37 -14.86 2.73 -17.51
C LEU A 37 -13.74 3.33 -18.36
N VAL A 38 -13.62 2.91 -19.63
CA VAL A 38 -12.60 3.44 -20.55
C VAL A 38 -12.71 4.96 -20.67
N ARG A 39 -13.92 5.49 -20.87
CA ARG A 39 -14.14 6.94 -21.02
C ARG A 39 -13.84 7.71 -19.75
N GLY A 40 -14.31 7.21 -18.58
CA GLY A 40 -14.06 7.86 -17.29
C GLY A 40 -12.57 7.89 -16.95
N ASN A 41 -11.89 6.76 -17.14
CA ASN A 41 -10.45 6.64 -16.94
C ASN A 41 -9.65 7.51 -17.91
N GLN A 42 -10.05 7.61 -19.21
CA GLN A 42 -9.36 8.47 -20.16
C GLN A 42 -9.40 9.94 -19.73
N ILE A 43 -10.56 10.44 -19.27
CA ILE A 43 -10.67 11.81 -18.75
C ILE A 43 -9.72 12.03 -17.57
N LYS A 44 -9.60 11.07 -16.66
CA LYS A 44 -8.70 11.16 -15.51
C LYS A 44 -7.24 11.07 -15.93
N LYS A 45 -6.91 10.20 -16.88
CA LYS A 45 -5.57 10.01 -17.43
C LYS A 45 -5.08 11.29 -18.14
N ASP A 46 -5.92 11.95 -18.92
CA ASP A 46 -5.58 13.20 -19.64
C ASP A 46 -5.28 14.37 -18.68
N GLN A 47 -5.78 14.29 -17.44
CA GLN A 47 -5.49 15.26 -16.37
C GLN A 47 -4.28 14.86 -15.50
N SER A 48 -3.75 13.67 -15.68
CA SER A 48 -2.67 13.12 -14.88
C SER A 48 -1.30 13.46 -15.47
N GLN A 49 -0.32 13.61 -14.59
CA GLN A 49 1.11 13.70 -14.93
C GLN A 49 1.87 12.40 -14.65
N TYR A 50 1.16 11.29 -14.51
CA TYR A 50 1.79 9.99 -14.24
C TYR A 50 2.67 9.58 -15.41
N SER A 51 3.85 9.07 -15.09
CA SER A 51 4.80 8.51 -16.05
C SER A 51 5.31 7.16 -15.52
N ILE A 52 5.20 6.13 -16.35
CA ILE A 52 5.75 4.79 -16.07
C ILE A 52 7.26 4.89 -15.80
N GLU A 53 7.99 5.59 -16.68
CA GLU A 53 9.45 5.75 -16.56
C GLU A 53 9.85 6.43 -15.24
N ARG A 54 9.14 7.49 -14.86
CA ARG A 54 9.40 8.18 -13.58
C ARG A 54 9.20 7.24 -12.39
N MET A 55 8.11 6.46 -12.40
CA MET A 55 7.83 5.51 -11.33
C MET A 55 8.89 4.39 -11.29
N ASP A 56 9.26 3.82 -12.42
CA ASP A 56 10.30 2.80 -12.51
C ASP A 56 11.66 3.32 -12.00
N ASN A 57 11.98 4.58 -12.28
CA ASN A 57 13.18 5.23 -11.76
C ASN A 57 13.13 5.40 -10.24
N GLU A 58 11.97 5.80 -9.68
CA GLU A 58 11.78 5.92 -8.23
C GLU A 58 11.94 4.57 -7.51
N LEU A 59 11.33 3.49 -8.03
CA LEU A 59 11.44 2.15 -7.46
C LEU A 59 12.84 1.57 -7.64
N SER A 60 13.46 1.80 -8.79
CA SER A 60 14.86 1.39 -9.04
C SER A 60 15.84 2.11 -8.12
N ALA A 61 15.58 3.38 -7.78
CA ALA A 61 16.40 4.12 -6.84
C ALA A 61 16.37 3.49 -5.43
N GLN A 62 15.22 2.95 -5.00
CA GLN A 62 15.13 2.20 -3.73
C GLN A 62 16.02 0.97 -3.74
N MET A 63 15.93 0.15 -4.80
CA MET A 63 16.76 -1.06 -4.95
C MET A 63 18.25 -0.75 -5.01
N ASN A 64 18.64 0.31 -5.73
CA ASN A 64 20.04 0.73 -5.87
C ASN A 64 20.65 1.31 -4.58
N VAL A 65 19.83 1.85 -3.70
CA VAL A 65 20.30 2.39 -2.42
C VAL A 65 20.30 1.33 -1.34
N CYS A 66 19.27 0.52 -1.28
CA CYS A 66 19.11 -0.56 -0.30
C CYS A 66 19.58 -1.89 -0.91
N ASP A 67 20.84 -1.97 -1.28
CA ASP A 67 21.50 -3.19 -1.76
C ASP A 67 21.83 -4.17 -0.63
N ASP A 68 22.45 -5.30 -0.94
CA ASP A 68 22.73 -6.37 0.02
C ASP A 68 23.61 -5.90 1.19
N SER A 69 24.46 -4.89 1.00
CA SER A 69 25.35 -4.36 2.04
C SER A 69 24.73 -3.25 2.88
N PHE A 70 23.69 -2.59 2.36
CA PHE A 70 23.13 -1.35 2.93
C PHE A 70 22.83 -1.44 4.42
N PHE A 71 22.11 -2.46 4.85
CA PHE A 71 21.72 -2.61 6.26
C PHE A 71 22.88 -3.07 7.13
N THR A 72 23.80 -3.88 6.58
CA THR A 72 25.01 -4.31 7.26
C THR A 72 25.97 -3.14 7.47
N ASP A 73 26.19 -2.32 6.45
CA ASP A 73 27.10 -1.18 6.48
C ASP A 73 26.64 -0.08 7.45
N LEU A 74 25.33 0.13 7.54
CA LEU A 74 24.77 1.09 8.49
C LEU A 74 24.75 0.58 9.94
N GLY A 75 24.88 -0.73 10.15
CA GLY A 75 24.89 -1.37 11.46
C GLY A 75 23.59 -1.14 12.25
N ASP A 76 23.64 -1.48 13.54
CA ASP A 76 22.51 -1.34 14.44
C ASP A 76 22.02 0.11 14.56
N GLY A 77 20.72 0.26 14.75
CA GLY A 77 20.07 1.57 14.90
C GLY A 77 18.56 1.45 14.81
N GLY A 78 17.89 2.60 14.72
CA GLY A 78 16.42 2.62 14.72
C GLY A 78 15.81 2.46 16.11
N TYR A 79 14.50 2.55 16.17
CA TYR A 79 13.73 2.40 17.40
C TYR A 79 13.30 0.94 17.56
N PRO A 80 13.69 0.25 18.65
CA PRO A 80 13.59 -1.23 18.74
C PRO A 80 12.19 -1.71 19.12
N THR A 81 11.13 -1.03 18.64
CA THR A 81 9.75 -1.44 18.89
C THR A 81 9.35 -2.62 18.02
N LYS A 82 8.40 -3.43 18.52
CA LYS A 82 7.72 -4.50 17.78
C LYS A 82 6.25 -4.19 17.53
N ASP A 83 5.76 -3.03 18.02
CA ASP A 83 4.35 -2.71 18.06
C ASP A 83 3.69 -2.56 16.69
N PRO A 84 4.33 -1.95 15.65
CA PRO A 84 3.69 -1.73 14.38
C PRO A 84 3.71 -2.98 13.49
N ILE A 85 2.56 -3.25 12.88
CA ILE A 85 2.35 -4.24 11.83
C ILE A 85 1.99 -3.48 10.56
N PHE A 86 2.90 -3.42 9.60
CA PHE A 86 2.66 -2.77 8.32
C PHE A 86 1.96 -3.73 7.36
N ILE A 87 0.78 -3.34 6.87
CA ILE A 87 0.05 -4.05 5.81
C ILE A 87 0.15 -3.19 4.56
N LEU A 88 0.90 -3.65 3.59
CA LEU A 88 1.23 -2.92 2.38
C LEU A 88 0.99 -3.76 1.12
N GLY A 89 1.25 -3.23 -0.04
CA GLY A 89 1.02 -3.87 -1.33
C GLY A 89 0.37 -2.91 -2.32
N LEU A 90 -0.31 -3.44 -3.34
CA LEU A 90 -1.06 -2.59 -4.25
C LEU A 90 -2.48 -2.32 -3.72
N PRO A 91 -3.09 -1.18 -4.08
CA PRO A 91 -4.50 -0.97 -3.85
C PRO A 91 -5.33 -2.12 -4.43
N ARG A 92 -6.43 -2.48 -3.80
CA ARG A 92 -7.33 -3.56 -4.24
C ARG A 92 -6.73 -4.99 -4.16
N ALA A 93 -5.59 -5.15 -3.49
CA ALA A 93 -4.95 -6.45 -3.27
C ALA A 93 -5.48 -7.21 -2.05
N GLY A 94 -6.51 -6.72 -1.36
CA GLY A 94 -7.08 -7.39 -0.18
C GLY A 94 -6.49 -6.94 1.16
N SER A 95 -5.68 -5.87 1.20
CA SER A 95 -5.07 -5.35 2.43
C SER A 95 -6.08 -5.00 3.53
N THR A 96 -7.27 -4.51 3.16
CA THR A 96 -8.35 -4.23 4.12
C THR A 96 -8.92 -5.50 4.76
N LEU A 97 -9.04 -6.60 3.99
CA LEU A 97 -9.47 -7.89 4.54
C LEU A 97 -8.45 -8.41 5.56
N ILE A 98 -7.17 -8.37 5.21
CA ILE A 98 -6.08 -8.76 6.13
C ILE A 98 -6.11 -7.91 7.40
N GLU A 99 -6.26 -6.59 7.26
CA GLU A 99 -6.36 -5.68 8.41
C GLU A 99 -7.54 -6.04 9.32
N GLN A 100 -8.74 -6.26 8.75
CA GLN A 100 -9.93 -6.63 9.53
C GLN A 100 -9.76 -7.97 10.25
N ILE A 101 -9.14 -8.95 9.61
CA ILE A 101 -8.80 -10.23 10.22
C ILE A 101 -7.88 -10.02 11.43
N LEU A 102 -6.78 -9.28 11.26
CA LEU A 102 -5.81 -9.04 12.33
C LEU A 102 -6.39 -8.16 13.44
N ALA A 103 -7.16 -7.12 13.11
CA ALA A 103 -7.81 -6.24 14.07
C ALA A 103 -8.93 -6.93 14.88
N SER A 104 -9.38 -8.12 14.46
CA SER A 104 -10.28 -8.95 15.27
C SER A 104 -9.59 -9.64 16.45
N HIS A 105 -8.24 -9.66 16.45
CA HIS A 105 -7.45 -10.22 17.56
C HIS A 105 -7.32 -9.21 18.69
N SER A 106 -7.57 -9.63 19.93
CA SER A 106 -7.58 -8.74 21.12
C SER A 106 -6.28 -8.01 21.41
N MET A 107 -5.15 -8.49 20.85
CA MET A 107 -3.83 -7.88 21.02
C MET A 107 -3.47 -6.91 19.88
N ILE A 108 -4.35 -6.66 18.92
CA ILE A 108 -4.04 -5.82 17.76
C ILE A 108 -5.11 -4.72 17.61
N ASP A 109 -4.69 -3.47 17.63
CA ASP A 109 -5.54 -2.34 17.26
C ASP A 109 -5.49 -2.14 15.73
N GLY A 110 -6.66 -2.20 15.07
CA GLY A 110 -6.81 -1.73 13.70
C GLY A 110 -6.75 -0.20 13.66
N THR A 111 -5.98 0.36 12.72
CA THR A 111 -5.94 1.82 12.53
C THR A 111 -6.46 2.24 11.16
N LEU A 112 -5.72 3.05 10.44
CA LEU A 112 -6.11 3.65 9.17
C LEU A 112 -4.96 3.55 8.16
N GLU A 113 -5.14 4.17 6.99
CA GLU A 113 -4.05 4.47 6.07
C GLU A 113 -3.26 5.67 6.63
N LEU A 114 -2.22 5.35 7.45
CA LEU A 114 -1.44 6.37 8.14
C LEU A 114 -0.44 7.03 7.18
N PRO A 115 -0.43 8.38 7.05
CA PRO A 115 0.46 9.06 6.12
C PRO A 115 1.89 9.21 6.65
N ASN A 116 2.18 8.74 7.87
CA ASN A 116 3.41 9.05 8.60
C ASN A 116 4.68 8.59 7.88
N ILE A 117 4.73 7.37 7.34
CA ILE A 117 5.90 6.90 6.57
C ILE A 117 6.11 7.73 5.31
N LEU A 118 5.02 8.05 4.59
CA LEU A 118 5.08 8.90 3.41
C LEU A 118 5.58 10.31 3.77
N SER A 119 5.14 10.85 4.89
CA SER A 119 5.58 12.18 5.39
C SER A 119 7.06 12.17 5.78
N ILE A 120 7.55 11.10 6.44
CA ILE A 120 8.97 10.95 6.75
C ILE A 120 9.78 10.86 5.45
N ALA A 121 9.36 10.04 4.49
CA ALA A 121 10.03 9.93 3.19
C ALA A 121 10.06 11.28 2.45
N GLN A 122 8.97 12.04 2.51
CA GLN A 122 8.89 13.40 1.95
C GLN A 122 9.88 14.35 2.63
N SER A 123 9.95 14.36 3.95
CA SER A 123 10.89 15.22 4.69
C SER A 123 12.35 14.88 4.38
N LEU A 124 12.66 13.60 4.13
CA LEU A 124 13.99 13.14 3.75
C LEU A 124 14.36 13.49 2.29
N ARG A 125 13.39 13.85 1.46
CA ARG A 125 13.68 14.36 0.11
C ARG A 125 14.42 15.69 0.17
N GLY A 126 14.21 16.50 1.21
CA GLY A 126 14.76 17.84 1.35
C GLY A 126 14.12 18.83 0.37
N GLU A 127 14.06 20.10 0.74
CA GLU A 127 13.77 21.17 -0.20
C GLU A 127 15.09 21.55 -0.91
N ASP A 128 15.27 21.10 -2.14
CA ASP A 128 16.19 21.78 -3.03
C ASP A 128 15.55 23.12 -3.41
N ILE A 129 16.26 24.23 -3.12
CA ILE A 129 15.83 25.60 -3.45
C ILE A 129 15.51 25.79 -4.95
N TYR A 130 15.81 24.83 -5.80
CA TYR A 130 15.54 24.81 -7.24
C TYR A 130 14.43 23.82 -7.65
N GLY A 131 13.70 23.22 -6.70
CA GLY A 131 12.62 22.27 -6.98
C GLY A 131 13.06 20.96 -7.65
N LYS A 132 14.36 20.66 -7.65
CA LYS A 132 14.88 19.38 -8.11
C LYS A 132 14.80 18.36 -6.98
N PHE A 133 14.31 17.19 -7.34
CA PHE A 133 14.10 16.02 -6.51
C PHE A 133 15.14 15.88 -5.39
N GLY A 134 14.65 15.93 -4.16
CA GLY A 134 15.47 15.77 -3.00
C GLY A 134 16.16 14.39 -2.94
N ASN A 135 17.08 14.25 -2.01
CA ASN A 135 18.09 13.18 -2.01
C ASN A 135 17.56 11.81 -1.52
N TYR A 136 16.25 11.65 -1.21
CA TYR A 136 15.67 10.36 -0.84
C TYR A 136 15.48 9.47 -2.09
N PRO A 137 15.85 8.18 -2.07
CA PRO A 137 16.30 7.38 -0.90
C PRO A 137 17.79 7.51 -0.52
N LYS A 138 18.62 8.19 -1.30
CA LYS A 138 20.08 8.30 -1.05
C LYS A 138 20.41 8.88 0.33
N SER A 139 19.59 9.82 0.83
CA SER A 139 19.76 10.41 2.16
C SER A 139 19.77 9.39 3.30
N MET A 140 19.16 8.23 3.12
CA MET A 140 19.21 7.15 4.11
C MET A 140 20.62 6.67 4.43
N LYS A 141 21.55 6.72 3.45
CA LYS A 141 22.96 6.30 3.63
C LYS A 141 23.74 7.16 4.63
N SER A 142 23.30 8.40 4.86
CA SER A 142 23.97 9.34 5.77
C SER A 142 23.29 9.50 7.13
N MET A 143 22.22 8.74 7.39
CA MET A 143 21.47 8.82 8.65
C MET A 143 22.26 8.19 9.80
N THR A 144 22.48 8.97 10.86
CA THR A 144 23.10 8.46 12.10
C THR A 144 22.15 7.51 12.84
N PRO A 145 22.67 6.60 13.70
CA PRO A 145 21.82 5.75 14.55
C PRO A 145 20.79 6.53 15.37
N ASP A 146 21.17 7.70 15.92
CA ASP A 146 20.26 8.55 16.70
C ASP A 146 19.15 9.15 15.85
N GLN A 147 19.45 9.61 14.63
CA GLN A 147 18.43 10.10 13.70
C GLN A 147 17.42 9.01 13.35
N ARG A 148 17.89 7.80 13.05
CA ARG A 148 17.03 6.63 12.79
C ARG A 148 16.13 6.32 13.98
N LYS A 149 16.71 6.31 15.19
CA LYS A 149 15.98 6.08 16.44
C LYS A 149 14.93 7.15 16.72
N VAL A 150 15.26 8.42 16.49
CA VAL A 150 14.33 9.54 16.66
C VAL A 150 13.15 9.43 15.70
N LEU A 151 13.40 9.12 14.41
CA LEU A 151 12.31 8.96 13.43
C LEU A 151 11.38 7.80 13.78
N GLY A 152 11.92 6.65 14.18
CA GLY A 152 11.10 5.52 14.60
C GLY A 152 10.30 5.81 15.87
N ARG A 153 10.88 6.50 16.87
CA ARG A 153 10.16 6.93 18.06
C ARG A 153 9.04 7.91 17.71
N ASN A 154 9.32 8.92 16.89
CA ASN A 154 8.32 9.91 16.48
C ASN A 154 7.15 9.23 15.75
N PHE A 155 7.42 8.25 14.87
CA PHE A 155 6.35 7.47 14.24
C PHE A 155 5.44 6.81 15.29
N ILE A 156 6.01 6.20 16.34
CA ILE A 156 5.24 5.56 17.42
C ILE A 156 4.43 6.58 18.23
N GLU A 157 5.00 7.75 18.52
CA GLU A 157 4.35 8.82 19.27
C GLU A 157 3.23 9.46 18.44
N ASP A 158 3.50 9.84 17.20
CA ASP A 158 2.54 10.53 16.31
C ASP A 158 1.34 9.64 15.95
N THR A 159 1.54 8.31 15.88
CA THR A 159 0.46 7.37 15.59
C THR A 159 -0.36 6.99 16.84
N ARG A 160 0.05 7.40 18.05
CA ARG A 160 -0.63 7.01 19.31
C ARG A 160 -2.09 7.40 19.34
N MET A 161 -2.47 8.52 18.76
CA MET A 161 -3.84 9.00 18.72
C MET A 161 -4.82 8.09 17.94
N HIS A 162 -4.29 7.21 17.08
CA HIS A 162 -5.09 6.27 16.27
C HIS A 162 -5.22 4.89 16.91
N ARG A 163 -4.62 4.67 18.07
CA ARG A 163 -4.57 3.40 18.78
C ARG A 163 -5.37 3.44 20.08
N LYS A 164 -5.85 2.28 20.51
CA LYS A 164 -6.43 2.07 21.84
C LYS A 164 -5.30 1.58 22.79
N ASP A 165 -5.50 0.40 23.39
CA ASP A 165 -4.60 -0.13 24.42
C ASP A 165 -3.98 -1.49 24.08
N ALA A 166 -4.19 -1.99 22.85
CA ALA A 166 -3.57 -3.23 22.40
C ALA A 166 -2.04 -3.08 22.26
N PRO A 167 -1.25 -4.13 22.53
CA PRO A 167 0.21 -4.07 22.45
C PRO A 167 0.73 -3.91 21.01
N PHE A 168 -0.07 -4.28 20.01
CA PHE A 168 0.25 -4.13 18.59
C PHE A 168 -0.80 -3.28 17.88
N PHE A 169 -0.41 -2.69 16.75
CA PHE A 169 -1.34 -1.96 15.90
C PHE A 169 -0.98 -2.11 14.42
N THR A 170 -1.97 -2.02 13.56
CA THR A 170 -1.74 -2.03 12.11
C THR A 170 -1.48 -0.63 11.57
N ASP A 171 -0.61 -0.51 10.57
CA ASP A 171 -0.58 0.61 9.61
C ASP A 171 -0.88 0.01 8.23
N LYS A 172 -2.12 0.21 7.76
CA LYS A 172 -2.55 -0.33 6.48
C LYS A 172 -2.50 0.77 5.42
N MET A 173 -1.29 1.12 4.99
CA MET A 173 -1.05 2.03 3.88
C MET A 173 -0.43 1.26 2.70
N PRO A 174 -1.21 0.95 1.65
CA PRO A 174 -0.72 0.17 0.50
C PRO A 174 0.61 0.68 -0.04
N ASN A 175 0.71 1.98 -0.27
CA ASN A 175 1.88 2.62 -0.86
C ASN A 175 3.18 2.55 -0.02
N ASN A 176 3.12 2.08 1.23
CA ASN A 176 4.30 1.88 2.08
C ASN A 176 5.27 0.83 1.53
N PHE A 177 4.84 -0.02 0.56
CA PHE A 177 5.76 -0.96 -0.10
C PHE A 177 6.95 -0.27 -0.77
N ARG A 178 6.81 0.99 -1.19
CA ARG A 178 7.89 1.80 -1.75
C ARG A 178 8.92 2.24 -0.73
N HIS A 179 8.64 2.09 0.56
CA HIS A 179 9.43 2.63 1.67
C HIS A 179 9.85 1.56 2.69
N ILE A 180 9.83 0.27 2.31
CA ILE A 180 10.20 -0.84 3.21
C ILE A 180 11.61 -0.66 3.76
N GLY A 181 12.56 -0.20 2.93
CA GLY A 181 13.92 0.09 3.38
C GLY A 181 13.97 1.15 4.50
N LEU A 182 13.17 2.21 4.38
CA LEU A 182 13.04 3.23 5.42
C LEU A 182 12.38 2.66 6.69
N ILE A 183 11.28 1.91 6.54
CA ILE A 183 10.57 1.28 7.65
C ILE A 183 11.53 0.40 8.45
N HIS A 184 12.27 -0.50 7.76
CA HIS A 184 13.22 -1.39 8.42
C HIS A 184 14.38 -0.63 9.06
N LEU A 185 14.84 0.45 8.44
CA LEU A 185 15.93 1.28 8.95
C LEU A 185 15.56 1.99 10.26
N ILE A 186 14.35 2.51 10.38
CA ILE A 186 13.90 3.28 11.55
C ILE A 186 13.21 2.42 12.61
N MET A 187 12.65 1.26 12.23
CA MET A 187 11.96 0.30 13.11
C MET A 187 12.31 -1.14 12.70
N PRO A 188 13.50 -1.64 13.02
CA PRO A 188 14.03 -2.91 12.51
C PRO A 188 13.24 -4.15 12.96
N ASN A 189 12.45 -4.03 14.01
CA ASN A 189 11.63 -5.12 14.55
C ASN A 189 10.16 -5.06 14.15
N ALA A 190 9.75 -4.05 13.37
CA ALA A 190 8.40 -3.97 12.83
C ALA A 190 8.11 -5.17 11.92
N LYS A 191 6.89 -5.68 11.97
CA LYS A 191 6.42 -6.78 11.11
C LYS A 191 5.79 -6.19 9.84
N ILE A 192 6.04 -6.84 8.71
CA ILE A 192 5.56 -6.37 7.40
C ILE A 192 4.79 -7.49 6.72
N ILE A 193 3.58 -7.20 6.26
CA ILE A 193 2.73 -8.11 5.51
C ILE A 193 2.49 -7.50 4.11
N ASP A 194 2.91 -8.23 3.08
CA ASP A 194 2.68 -7.91 1.67
C ASP A 194 1.35 -8.53 1.22
N ALA A 195 0.30 -7.70 1.13
CA ALA A 195 -0.99 -8.11 0.59
C ALA A 195 -0.91 -8.19 -0.93
N ARG A 196 -1.09 -9.39 -1.48
CA ARG A 196 -0.99 -9.64 -2.92
C ARG A 196 -2.28 -10.23 -3.48
N ARG A 197 -2.56 -9.94 -4.71
CA ARG A 197 -3.70 -10.48 -5.46
C ARG A 197 -3.27 -10.84 -6.86
N TYR A 198 -3.98 -11.78 -7.48
CA TYR A 198 -3.75 -12.17 -8.87
C TYR A 198 -3.67 -10.93 -9.79
N PRO A 199 -2.65 -10.84 -10.67
CA PRO A 199 -2.33 -9.59 -11.39
C PRO A 199 -3.49 -9.00 -12.17
N LEU A 200 -4.24 -9.82 -12.92
CA LEU A 200 -5.34 -9.33 -13.73
C LEU A 200 -6.49 -8.81 -12.87
N ASP A 201 -6.84 -9.52 -11.80
CA ASP A 201 -7.91 -9.13 -10.88
C ASP A 201 -7.55 -7.84 -10.14
N CYS A 202 -6.29 -7.72 -9.69
CA CYS A 202 -5.80 -6.54 -9.02
C CYS A 202 -5.84 -5.32 -9.96
N CYS A 203 -5.24 -5.44 -11.15
CA CYS A 203 -5.16 -4.35 -12.13
C CYS A 203 -6.55 -3.94 -12.61
N PHE A 204 -7.43 -4.89 -12.91
CA PHE A 204 -8.79 -4.57 -13.34
C PHE A 204 -9.62 -3.95 -12.21
N SER A 205 -9.49 -4.46 -10.98
CA SER A 205 -10.15 -3.84 -9.82
C SER A 205 -9.68 -2.41 -9.55
N MET A 206 -8.40 -2.11 -9.79
CA MET A 206 -7.86 -0.74 -9.72
C MET A 206 -8.45 0.13 -10.84
N PHE A 207 -8.53 -0.37 -12.07
CA PHE A 207 -9.10 0.34 -13.22
C PHE A 207 -10.60 0.67 -13.04
N LYS A 208 -11.34 -0.17 -12.34
CA LYS A 208 -12.76 0.06 -11.98
C LYS A 208 -12.94 1.11 -10.89
N GLN A 209 -11.90 1.44 -10.14
CA GLN A 209 -12.00 2.30 -8.98
C GLN A 209 -11.64 3.75 -9.30
N LEU A 210 -12.55 4.68 -9.04
CA LEU A 210 -12.24 6.10 -9.06
C LEU A 210 -11.56 6.48 -7.74
N PHE A 211 -10.24 6.54 -7.76
CA PHE A 211 -9.46 6.98 -6.59
C PHE A 211 -9.51 8.50 -6.42
N ALA A 212 -9.39 8.96 -5.17
CA ALA A 212 -9.36 10.39 -4.87
C ALA A 212 -8.06 11.03 -5.40
N GLN A 213 -6.91 10.52 -4.98
CA GLN A 213 -5.57 11.00 -5.35
C GLN A 213 -4.52 9.89 -5.18
N GLY A 214 -3.36 10.05 -5.83
CA GLY A 214 -2.16 9.25 -5.59
C GLY A 214 -2.14 7.87 -6.23
N GLN A 215 -3.12 7.53 -7.08
CA GLN A 215 -3.21 6.24 -7.76
C GLN A 215 -3.40 6.43 -9.28
N GLU A 216 -2.73 7.43 -9.85
CA GLU A 216 -2.90 7.85 -11.25
C GLU A 216 -2.54 6.74 -12.26
N PHE A 217 -1.68 5.81 -11.88
CA PHE A 217 -1.36 4.62 -12.69
C PHE A 217 -2.58 3.72 -12.95
N SER A 218 -3.61 3.80 -12.12
CA SER A 218 -4.82 2.99 -12.26
C SER A 218 -5.73 3.41 -13.42
N TYR A 219 -5.54 4.62 -13.95
CA TYR A 219 -6.37 5.17 -15.04
C TYR A 219 -5.99 4.64 -16.43
N GLY A 220 -5.10 3.66 -16.53
CA GLY A 220 -4.79 2.93 -17.75
C GLY A 220 -4.39 1.50 -17.46
N LEU A 221 -4.92 0.54 -18.21
CA LEU A 221 -4.61 -0.89 -18.02
C LEU A 221 -3.13 -1.20 -18.26
N ALA A 222 -2.51 -0.52 -19.25
CA ALA A 222 -1.08 -0.68 -19.52
C ALA A 222 -0.22 -0.11 -18.38
N GLU A 223 -0.59 1.06 -17.85
CA GLU A 223 0.05 1.70 -16.72
C GLU A 223 -0.10 0.86 -15.44
N ALA A 224 -1.31 0.35 -15.18
CA ALA A 224 -1.58 -0.53 -14.04
C ALA A 224 -0.74 -1.81 -14.12
N GLY A 225 -0.69 -2.44 -15.30
CA GLY A 225 0.11 -3.63 -15.53
C GLY A 225 1.63 -3.39 -15.39
N SER A 226 2.12 -2.25 -15.88
CA SER A 226 3.52 -1.85 -15.71
C SER A 226 3.85 -1.61 -14.23
N TYR A 227 2.99 -0.87 -13.53
CA TYR A 227 3.14 -0.61 -12.09
C TYR A 227 3.15 -1.90 -11.27
N TYR A 228 2.25 -2.86 -11.61
CA TYR A 228 2.23 -4.17 -10.97
C TYR A 228 3.57 -4.92 -11.15
N LYS A 229 4.14 -4.92 -12.37
CA LYS A 229 5.44 -5.56 -12.62
C LYS A 229 6.55 -4.92 -11.82
N SER A 230 6.58 -3.59 -11.76
CA SER A 230 7.61 -2.85 -11.02
C SER A 230 7.47 -3.05 -9.50
N TYR A 231 6.23 -3.15 -9.00
CA TYR A 231 5.96 -3.55 -7.61
C TYR A 231 6.49 -4.95 -7.30
N VAL A 232 6.20 -5.95 -8.14
CA VAL A 232 6.70 -7.32 -7.94
C VAL A 232 8.23 -7.34 -7.91
N LYS A 233 8.87 -6.67 -8.87
CA LYS A 233 10.34 -6.55 -8.92
C LYS A 233 10.92 -5.94 -7.64
N LEU A 234 10.29 -4.90 -7.10
CA LEU A 234 10.72 -4.29 -5.85
C LEU A 234 10.51 -5.22 -4.65
N MET A 235 9.39 -5.95 -4.60
CA MET A 235 9.13 -6.90 -3.51
C MET A 235 10.07 -8.10 -3.54
N ASP A 236 10.43 -8.60 -4.72
CA ASP A 236 11.42 -9.67 -4.88
C ASP A 236 12.83 -9.19 -4.45
N HIS A 237 13.16 -7.91 -4.69
CA HIS A 237 14.36 -7.29 -4.14
C HIS A 237 14.34 -7.28 -2.60
N TRP A 238 13.23 -6.88 -1.98
CA TRP A 238 13.11 -6.90 -0.52
C TRP A 238 13.20 -8.30 0.07
N ASP A 239 12.66 -9.32 -0.59
CA ASP A 239 12.81 -10.72 -0.17
C ASP A 239 14.29 -11.15 -0.16
N THR A 240 15.11 -10.58 -1.06
CA THR A 240 16.55 -10.85 -1.15
C THR A 240 17.34 -10.13 -0.04
N VAL A 241 17.14 -8.82 0.11
CA VAL A 241 17.96 -8.00 1.03
C VAL A 241 17.47 -8.02 2.47
N LEU A 242 16.22 -8.41 2.71
CA LEU A 242 15.57 -8.53 4.02
C LEU A 242 14.91 -9.91 4.20
N PRO A 243 15.67 -11.01 4.16
CA PRO A 243 15.11 -12.35 4.21
C PRO A 243 14.28 -12.56 5.48
N ASN A 244 13.09 -13.17 5.32
CA ASN A 244 12.14 -13.49 6.41
C ASN A 244 11.56 -12.26 7.16
N LYS A 245 11.71 -11.04 6.64
CA LYS A 245 11.15 -9.82 7.25
C LYS A 245 9.76 -9.49 6.73
N ILE A 246 9.37 -10.05 5.59
CA ILE A 246 8.10 -9.76 4.92
C ILE A 246 7.32 -11.05 4.74
N LEU A 247 6.08 -11.07 5.21
CA LEU A 247 5.16 -12.17 4.97
C LEU A 247 4.28 -11.83 3.76
N ARG A 248 4.40 -12.59 2.68
CA ARG A 248 3.48 -12.47 1.53
C ARG A 248 2.20 -13.24 1.79
N VAL A 249 1.06 -12.55 1.62
CA VAL A 249 -0.29 -13.10 1.80
C VAL A 249 -1.08 -12.83 0.52
N ASN A 250 -1.43 -13.90 -0.21
CA ASN A 250 -2.25 -13.79 -1.40
C ASN A 250 -3.73 -13.76 -1.00
N ASN A 251 -4.49 -12.87 -1.60
CA ASN A 251 -5.92 -12.71 -1.33
C ASN A 251 -6.70 -13.99 -1.63
N GLU A 252 -6.33 -14.69 -2.70
CA GLU A 252 -6.94 -15.94 -3.13
C GLU A 252 -6.75 -17.03 -2.07
N ASP A 253 -5.54 -17.15 -1.50
CA ASP A 253 -5.24 -18.13 -0.44
C ASP A 253 -6.05 -17.84 0.83
N VAL A 254 -6.28 -16.56 1.15
CA VAL A 254 -7.12 -16.15 2.30
C VAL A 254 -8.58 -16.54 2.09
N ILE A 255 -9.08 -16.46 0.85
CA ILE A 255 -10.46 -16.84 0.52
C ILE A 255 -10.61 -18.36 0.53
N GLU A 256 -9.63 -19.11 0.04
CA GLU A 256 -9.65 -20.55 -0.08
C GLU A 256 -9.42 -21.25 1.27
N ASP A 257 -8.46 -20.77 2.07
CA ASP A 257 -8.07 -21.35 3.38
C ASP A 257 -7.88 -20.24 4.42
N LEU A 258 -8.99 -19.66 4.87
CA LEU A 258 -8.97 -18.58 5.87
C LEU A 258 -8.25 -18.99 7.16
N GLU A 259 -8.57 -20.17 7.72
CA GLU A 259 -8.02 -20.60 9.01
C GLU A 259 -6.52 -20.81 8.93
N GLY A 260 -6.03 -21.48 7.87
CA GLY A 260 -4.60 -21.68 7.67
C GLY A 260 -3.84 -20.39 7.45
N GLN A 261 -4.41 -19.43 6.70
CA GLN A 261 -3.76 -18.13 6.48
C GLN A 261 -3.77 -17.25 7.75
N VAL A 262 -4.85 -17.28 8.53
CA VAL A 262 -4.87 -16.59 9.84
C VAL A 262 -3.81 -17.14 10.76
N LYS A 263 -3.71 -18.46 10.90
CA LYS A 263 -2.66 -19.11 11.70
C LYS A 263 -1.27 -18.70 11.22
N ARG A 264 -1.01 -18.75 9.92
CA ARG A 264 0.27 -18.37 9.31
C ARG A 264 0.63 -16.90 9.60
N MET A 265 -0.34 -15.99 9.55
CA MET A 265 -0.13 -14.59 9.91
C MET A 265 0.17 -14.42 11.41
N LEU A 266 -0.56 -15.08 12.29
CA LEU A 266 -0.34 -15.00 13.73
C LEU A 266 1.00 -15.61 14.13
N ASP A 267 1.39 -16.75 13.55
CA ASP A 267 2.71 -17.36 13.74
C ASP A 267 3.84 -16.40 13.32
N PHE A 268 3.70 -15.70 12.19
CA PHE A 268 4.67 -14.68 11.75
C PHE A 268 4.74 -13.49 12.71
N LEU A 269 3.64 -13.13 13.33
CA LEU A 269 3.54 -12.03 14.29
C LEU A 269 3.99 -12.43 15.70
N ASP A 270 4.35 -13.68 15.94
CA ASP A 270 4.63 -14.25 17.26
C ASP A 270 3.42 -14.14 18.23
N LEU A 271 2.18 -14.26 17.70
CA LEU A 271 0.95 -14.15 18.47
C LEU A 271 0.24 -15.50 18.63
N PRO A 272 -0.41 -15.74 19.78
CA PRO A 272 -1.19 -16.94 19.99
C PRO A 272 -2.45 -16.94 19.12
N VAL A 273 -2.88 -18.12 18.67
CA VAL A 273 -4.18 -18.28 18.01
C VAL A 273 -5.29 -18.09 19.05
N SER A 274 -6.09 -17.04 18.92
CA SER A 274 -7.26 -16.81 19.76
C SER A 274 -8.54 -17.17 18.98
N TYR A 275 -9.19 -18.24 19.37
CA TYR A 275 -10.42 -18.74 18.71
C TYR A 275 -11.67 -17.91 19.02
N THR A 276 -11.60 -16.90 19.89
CA THR A 276 -12.78 -16.15 20.36
C THR A 276 -13.32 -15.14 19.36
N HIS A 277 -12.65 -14.90 18.22
CA HIS A 277 -13.00 -13.82 17.29
C HIS A 277 -13.02 -14.20 15.79
N LEU A 278 -13.02 -15.49 15.44
CA LEU A 278 -13.16 -15.94 14.04
C LEU A 278 -14.61 -15.91 13.51
N THR A 279 -15.50 -15.14 14.13
CA THR A 279 -16.75 -14.76 13.45
C THR A 279 -16.42 -13.61 12.53
N LEU A 280 -16.09 -13.90 11.28
CA LEU A 280 -16.04 -12.88 10.21
C LEU A 280 -17.38 -12.12 10.22
N PRO A 281 -17.37 -10.80 10.26
CA PRO A 281 -18.57 -10.05 9.94
C PRO A 281 -19.00 -10.47 8.55
N THR A 282 -20.30 -10.73 8.38
CA THR A 282 -20.96 -11.18 7.13
C THR A 282 -20.88 -10.13 6.01
N ILE A 283 -19.76 -9.44 5.84
CA ILE A 283 -19.50 -8.38 4.85
C ILE A 283 -18.63 -8.92 3.71
N LEU A 284 -18.72 -10.21 3.41
CA LEU A 284 -18.09 -10.82 2.22
C LEU A 284 -19.03 -10.90 1.02
N LEU A 285 -20.09 -10.08 0.99
CA LEU A 285 -20.98 -9.93 -0.16
C LEU A 285 -21.03 -8.47 -0.60
N VAL A 286 -19.93 -7.97 -1.19
CA VAL A 286 -19.98 -6.87 -2.18
C VAL A 286 -18.86 -7.10 -3.20
#